data_61cabd2ff8321347c68c07d44b45352f
#
_entry.id   61cabd2ff8321347c68c07d44b45352f
#
_cell.length_a   1.000
_cell.length_b   1.000
_cell.length_c   1.000
_cell.angle_alpha   90.00
_cell.angle_beta   90.00
_cell.angle_gamma   90.00
#
_symmetry.space_group_name_H-M   'P 1'
#
loop_
_entity.id
_entity.type
_entity.pdbx_description
1 polymer ?
#
loop_
_entity_poly.entity_id
_entity_poly.type
_entity_poly.pdbx_seq_one_letter_code
_entity_poly.pdbx_strand_id
1 'polypeptide(L)'
;MPKPEDKDSQCEPIRMPHSIPRGLLKHVIIRLLQSADMTGSEMTRVMSERTGEHWSPSPGSIYPLLSHLEEEGIIEAVRTEGRSKTYSLTEDGRARFSEVLHKRGDVEHKARLNRMMLLQLLEPSDRVHFHISAFNHAIDHIADTIEELSASEKRKIGARLKKTSKKLNSLIERVDQGES
;
A
#
# COMPACT_ATOMS: atom_id res chain seq x y z
N MET A 1 44.16 18.67 3.99
CA MET A 1 42.76 18.66 4.40
C MET A 1 42.05 17.71 3.48
N PRO A 2 41.55 16.54 3.95
CA PRO A 2 40.74 15.67 3.13
C PRO A 2 39.34 16.27 3.04
N LYS A 3 38.76 16.26 1.81
CA LYS A 3 37.37 16.61 1.55
C LYS A 3 36.43 15.65 2.32
N PRO A 4 35.30 16.13 2.83
CA PRO A 4 34.28 15.24 3.37
C PRO A 4 33.72 14.40 2.20
N GLU A 5 33.85 13.09 2.31
CA GLU A 5 33.15 12.13 1.45
C GLU A 5 31.65 12.26 1.74
N ASP A 6 30.91 12.76 0.75
CA ASP A 6 29.46 12.64 0.68
C ASP A 6 29.12 11.14 0.72
N LYS A 7 28.82 10.65 1.91
CA LYS A 7 28.11 9.39 2.07
C LYS A 7 26.66 9.69 1.72
N ASP A 8 26.37 9.78 0.41
CA ASP A 8 25.03 9.57 -0.10
C ASP A 8 24.53 8.26 0.51
N SER A 9 23.66 8.38 1.49
CA SER A 9 22.89 7.28 2.05
C SER A 9 22.12 6.67 0.89
N GLN A 10 22.68 5.67 0.24
CA GLN A 10 21.94 4.75 -0.60
C GLN A 10 20.90 4.12 0.32
N CYS A 11 19.71 4.71 0.31
CA CYS A 11 18.54 4.14 0.95
C CYS A 11 18.34 2.77 0.30
N GLU A 12 18.69 1.70 1.02
CA GLU A 12 18.43 0.35 0.51
C GLU A 12 16.95 0.25 0.16
N PRO A 13 16.61 -0.28 -1.01
CA PRO A 13 15.21 -0.43 -1.40
C PRO A 13 14.50 -1.25 -0.32
N ILE A 14 13.39 -0.72 0.18
CA ILE A 14 12.56 -1.39 1.19
C ILE A 14 12.23 -2.77 0.65
N ARG A 15 12.90 -3.80 1.14
CA ARG A 15 12.56 -5.18 0.81
C ARG A 15 11.19 -5.47 1.40
N MET A 16 10.18 -5.60 0.52
CA MET A 16 8.86 -6.04 0.94
C MET A 16 8.99 -7.36 1.71
N PRO A 17 8.33 -7.52 2.86
CA PRO A 17 8.42 -8.75 3.62
C PRO A 17 7.96 -9.94 2.78
N HIS A 18 8.71 -11.03 2.81
CA HIS A 18 8.41 -12.27 2.07
C HIS A 18 7.02 -12.85 2.40
N SER A 19 6.41 -12.43 3.49
CA SER A 19 5.06 -12.84 3.88
C SER A 19 4.20 -11.61 4.20
N ILE A 20 3.15 -11.42 3.42
CA ILE A 20 2.07 -10.48 3.76
C ILE A 20 1.08 -11.17 4.71
N PRO A 21 0.56 -10.47 5.73
CA PRO A 21 -0.47 -11.02 6.59
C PRO A 21 -1.66 -11.54 5.76
N ARG A 22 -2.16 -12.74 6.07
CA ARG A 22 -3.27 -13.37 5.33
C ARG A 22 -4.48 -12.47 5.17
N GLY A 23 -4.77 -11.63 6.17
CA GLY A 23 -5.84 -10.65 6.10
C GLY A 23 -5.64 -9.59 5.00
N LEU A 24 -4.40 -9.15 4.75
CA LEU A 24 -4.11 -8.21 3.68
C LEU A 24 -4.27 -8.85 2.31
N LEU A 25 -3.77 -10.09 2.11
CA LEU A 25 -3.92 -10.82 0.87
C LEU A 25 -5.40 -11.05 0.50
N LYS A 26 -6.25 -11.41 1.48
CA LYS A 26 -7.70 -11.49 1.32
C LYS A 26 -8.28 -10.19 0.74
N HIS A 27 -7.92 -9.03 1.30
CA HIS A 27 -8.40 -7.73 0.83
C HIS A 27 -7.92 -7.41 -0.60
N VAL A 28 -6.69 -7.75 -0.93
CA VAL A 28 -6.15 -7.53 -2.29
C VAL A 28 -6.90 -8.39 -3.31
N ILE A 29 -7.12 -9.68 -3.03
CA ILE A 29 -7.90 -10.59 -3.90
C ILE A 29 -9.29 -10.02 -4.16
N ILE A 30 -10.03 -9.66 -3.11
CA ILE A 30 -11.38 -9.11 -3.23
C ILE A 30 -11.36 -7.82 -4.05
N ARG A 31 -10.34 -6.96 -3.87
CA ARG A 31 -10.19 -5.72 -4.63
C ARG A 31 -9.95 -5.96 -6.11
N LEU A 32 -9.16 -6.97 -6.48
CA LEU A 32 -8.94 -7.35 -7.86
C LEU A 32 -10.23 -7.86 -8.51
N LEU A 33 -10.98 -8.73 -7.81
CA LEU A 33 -12.24 -9.28 -8.29
C LEU A 33 -13.39 -8.27 -8.39
N GLN A 34 -13.25 -7.09 -7.78
CA GLN A 34 -14.17 -5.98 -8.02
C GLN A 34 -14.04 -5.40 -9.44
N SER A 35 -12.87 -5.51 -10.04
CA SER A 35 -12.57 -4.93 -11.34
C SER A 35 -12.81 -5.90 -12.48
N ALA A 36 -12.51 -7.18 -12.30
CA ALA A 36 -12.69 -8.25 -13.29
C ALA A 36 -12.65 -9.63 -12.64
N ASP A 37 -13.26 -10.60 -13.32
CA ASP A 37 -13.10 -12.02 -12.99
C ASP A 37 -11.68 -12.46 -13.33
N MET A 38 -11.04 -13.22 -12.43
CA MET A 38 -9.64 -13.60 -12.58
C MET A 38 -9.37 -15.01 -12.06
N THR A 39 -8.39 -15.69 -12.69
CA THR A 39 -7.77 -16.90 -12.14
C THR A 39 -6.76 -16.55 -11.04
N GLY A 40 -6.41 -17.52 -10.20
CA GLY A 40 -5.37 -17.33 -9.18
C GLY A 40 -4.01 -16.93 -9.78
N SER A 41 -3.68 -17.44 -10.98
CA SER A 41 -2.45 -17.08 -11.69
C SER A 41 -2.47 -15.64 -12.18
N GLU A 42 -3.59 -15.17 -12.74
CA GLU A 42 -3.76 -13.76 -13.15
C GLU A 42 -3.67 -12.81 -11.98
N MET A 43 -4.31 -13.16 -10.84
CA MET A 43 -4.20 -12.37 -9.61
C MET A 43 -2.74 -12.24 -9.17
N THR A 44 -1.99 -13.36 -9.16
CA THR A 44 -0.57 -13.38 -8.81
C THR A 44 0.25 -12.48 -9.74
N ARG A 45 0.02 -12.57 -11.05
CA ARG A 45 0.69 -11.72 -12.04
C ARG A 45 0.40 -10.25 -11.84
N VAL A 46 -0.88 -9.88 -11.68
CA VAL A 46 -1.28 -8.48 -11.44
C VAL A 46 -0.69 -7.92 -10.15
N MET A 47 -0.60 -8.73 -9.08
CA MET A 47 0.05 -8.32 -7.84
C MET A 47 1.55 -8.09 -8.04
N SER A 48 2.24 -8.95 -8.79
CA SER A 48 3.65 -8.79 -9.13
C SER A 48 3.87 -7.50 -9.92
N GLU A 49 3.13 -7.30 -11.01
CA GLU A 49 3.22 -6.11 -11.86
C GLU A 49 2.98 -4.81 -11.07
N ARG A 50 1.93 -4.76 -10.23
CA ARG A 50 1.60 -3.57 -9.42
C ARG A 50 2.60 -3.26 -8.31
N THR A 51 3.41 -4.23 -7.92
CA THR A 51 4.48 -4.03 -6.93
C THR A 51 5.85 -3.85 -7.57
N GLY A 52 5.91 -3.65 -8.90
CA GLY A 52 7.18 -3.52 -9.63
C GLY A 52 8.03 -4.79 -9.53
N GLU A 53 7.40 -5.97 -9.53
CA GLU A 53 8.02 -7.29 -9.36
C GLU A 53 8.70 -7.53 -8.00
N HIS A 54 8.53 -6.59 -7.06
CA HIS A 54 9.13 -6.73 -5.72
C HIS A 54 8.40 -7.74 -4.83
N TRP A 55 7.14 -8.08 -5.16
CA TRP A 55 6.38 -9.05 -4.39
C TRP A 55 5.28 -9.74 -5.20
N SER A 56 5.12 -11.03 -4.97
CA SER A 56 3.97 -11.82 -5.44
C SER A 56 3.63 -12.93 -4.43
N PRO A 57 2.35 -13.30 -4.27
CA PRO A 57 1.99 -14.39 -3.38
C PRO A 57 2.46 -15.74 -3.95
N SER A 58 2.94 -16.62 -3.07
CA SER A 58 3.25 -18.00 -3.46
C SER A 58 1.97 -18.80 -3.74
N PRO A 59 2.03 -19.84 -4.58
CA PRO A 59 0.90 -20.75 -4.80
C PRO A 59 0.33 -21.32 -3.48
N GLY A 60 1.20 -21.64 -2.52
CA GLY A 60 0.82 -22.13 -1.20
C GLY A 60 0.08 -21.08 -0.33
N SER A 61 0.15 -19.80 -0.68
CA SER A 61 -0.57 -18.73 0.01
C SER A 61 -1.89 -18.39 -0.67
N ILE A 62 -1.90 -18.32 -2.01
CA ILE A 62 -3.08 -17.83 -2.74
C ILE A 62 -4.16 -18.90 -2.89
N TYR A 63 -3.84 -20.14 -3.28
CA TYR A 63 -4.86 -21.15 -3.56
C TYR A 63 -5.64 -21.61 -2.32
N PRO A 64 -5.02 -21.86 -1.15
CA PRO A 64 -5.79 -22.13 0.06
C PRO A 64 -6.71 -21.00 0.47
N LEU A 65 -6.30 -19.75 0.22
CA LEU A 65 -7.12 -18.59 0.52
C LEU A 65 -8.30 -18.46 -0.45
N LEU A 66 -8.10 -18.74 -1.74
CA LEU A 66 -9.20 -18.77 -2.73
C LEU A 66 -10.22 -19.85 -2.38
N SER A 67 -9.76 -21.05 -2.01
CA SER A 67 -10.68 -22.13 -1.56
C SER A 67 -11.48 -21.70 -0.33
N HIS A 68 -10.84 -21.08 0.65
CA HIS A 68 -11.51 -20.58 1.84
C HIS A 68 -12.54 -19.48 1.54
N LEU A 69 -12.22 -18.55 0.62
CA LEU A 69 -13.15 -17.51 0.19
C LEU A 69 -14.33 -18.07 -0.60
N GLU A 70 -14.12 -19.13 -1.38
CA GLU A 70 -15.18 -19.87 -2.08
C GLU A 70 -16.09 -20.60 -1.07
N GLU A 71 -15.52 -21.26 -0.06
CA GLU A 71 -16.27 -21.91 1.04
C GLU A 71 -17.08 -20.90 1.88
N GLU A 72 -16.52 -19.70 2.11
CA GLU A 72 -17.24 -18.61 2.80
C GLU A 72 -18.34 -17.96 1.93
N GLY A 73 -18.47 -18.34 0.65
CA GLY A 73 -19.42 -17.75 -0.29
C GLY A 73 -19.12 -16.31 -0.67
N ILE A 74 -17.87 -15.85 -0.46
CA ILE A 74 -17.45 -14.49 -0.81
C ILE A 74 -17.10 -14.41 -2.29
N ILE A 75 -16.51 -15.48 -2.85
CA ILE A 75 -16.21 -15.63 -4.27
C ILE A 75 -16.84 -16.93 -4.79
N GLU A 76 -17.02 -17.03 -6.09
CA GLU A 76 -17.49 -18.21 -6.77
C GLU A 76 -16.67 -18.51 -8.03
N ALA A 77 -16.53 -19.78 -8.37
CA ALA A 77 -15.90 -20.19 -9.64
C ALA A 77 -16.93 -20.07 -10.77
N VAL A 78 -16.76 -19.07 -11.63
CA VAL A 78 -17.65 -18.83 -12.79
C VAL A 78 -17.24 -19.62 -14.04
N ARG A 79 -15.98 -20.08 -14.11
CA ARG A 79 -15.45 -20.91 -15.19
C ARG A 79 -14.39 -21.85 -14.64
N THR A 80 -14.36 -23.07 -15.18
CA THR A 80 -13.32 -24.06 -14.89
C THR A 80 -12.81 -24.64 -16.20
N GLU A 81 -11.51 -24.48 -16.44
CA GLU A 81 -10.81 -25.01 -17.62
C GLU A 81 -9.64 -25.89 -17.15
N GLY A 82 -9.83 -27.20 -17.22
CA GLY A 82 -8.89 -28.17 -16.69
C GLY A 82 -8.67 -27.98 -15.19
N ARG A 83 -7.47 -27.55 -14.78
CA ARG A 83 -7.11 -27.25 -13.37
C ARG A 83 -7.27 -25.78 -13.00
N SER A 84 -7.60 -24.93 -13.96
CA SER A 84 -7.72 -23.48 -13.73
C SER A 84 -9.17 -23.13 -13.44
N LYS A 85 -9.40 -22.41 -12.37
CA LYS A 85 -10.69 -21.82 -11.99
C LYS A 85 -10.62 -20.30 -12.15
N THR A 86 -11.61 -19.71 -12.84
CA THR A 86 -11.81 -18.25 -12.86
C THR A 86 -12.84 -17.91 -11.79
N TYR A 87 -12.48 -16.98 -10.93
CA TYR A 87 -13.29 -16.55 -9.79
C TYR A 87 -13.94 -15.19 -10.06
N SER A 88 -15.14 -15.01 -9.53
CA SER A 88 -15.88 -13.74 -9.44
C SER A 88 -16.30 -13.47 -8.01
N LEU A 89 -16.57 -12.21 -7.68
CA LEU A 89 -17.22 -11.86 -6.41
C LEU A 89 -18.70 -12.18 -6.47
N THR A 90 -19.20 -12.88 -5.45
CA THR A 90 -20.63 -13.05 -5.23
C THR A 90 -21.29 -11.73 -4.83
N GLU A 91 -22.63 -11.65 -4.88
CA GLU A 91 -23.37 -10.49 -4.40
C GLU A 91 -23.16 -10.27 -2.90
N ASP A 92 -23.15 -11.34 -2.11
CA ASP A 92 -22.83 -11.30 -0.68
C ASP A 92 -21.39 -10.84 -0.42
N GLY A 93 -20.43 -11.31 -1.22
CA GLY A 93 -19.04 -10.86 -1.17
C GLY A 93 -18.90 -9.36 -1.45
N ARG A 94 -19.63 -8.81 -2.42
CA ARG A 94 -19.67 -7.37 -2.71
C ARG A 94 -20.26 -6.57 -1.55
N ALA A 95 -21.36 -7.04 -0.97
CA ALA A 95 -22.01 -6.38 0.16
C ALA A 95 -21.11 -6.35 1.40
N ARG A 96 -20.54 -7.49 1.79
CA ARG A 96 -19.61 -7.60 2.94
C ARG A 96 -18.36 -6.74 2.75
N PHE A 97 -17.83 -6.67 1.53
CA PHE A 97 -16.67 -5.82 1.26
C PHE A 97 -16.99 -4.33 1.33
N SER A 98 -18.18 -3.93 0.87
CA SER A 98 -18.67 -2.53 1.03
C SER A 98 -18.73 -2.15 2.52
N GLU A 99 -19.21 -3.03 3.37
CA GLU A 99 -19.25 -2.81 4.83
C GLU A 99 -17.85 -2.69 5.44
N VAL A 100 -16.90 -3.54 5.00
CA VAL A 100 -15.49 -3.47 5.44
C VAL A 100 -14.83 -2.18 4.98
N LEU A 101 -15.15 -1.67 3.80
CA LEU A 101 -14.65 -0.36 3.35
C LEU A 101 -15.16 0.80 4.21
N HIS A 102 -16.40 0.71 4.72
CA HIS A 102 -16.91 1.68 5.68
C HIS A 102 -16.20 1.58 7.04
N LYS A 103 -15.75 0.37 7.45
CA LYS A 103 -14.92 0.13 8.64
C LYS A 103 -13.41 0.38 8.41
N ARG A 104 -13.03 0.87 7.22
CA ARG A 104 -11.62 1.17 6.86
C ARG A 104 -10.93 2.11 7.87
N GLY A 105 -11.69 2.98 8.51
CA GLY A 105 -11.21 3.81 9.61
C GLY A 105 -10.56 3.02 10.74
N ASP A 106 -11.08 1.84 11.08
CA ASP A 106 -10.58 1.03 12.19
C ASP A 106 -9.28 0.28 11.88
N VAL A 107 -9.14 -0.27 10.66
CA VAL A 107 -7.93 -1.00 10.25
C VAL A 107 -6.78 -0.03 10.03
N GLU A 108 -7.05 1.08 9.36
CA GLU A 108 -6.08 2.15 9.15
C GLU A 108 -5.69 2.82 10.50
N HIS A 109 -6.65 2.98 11.40
CA HIS A 109 -6.41 3.48 12.74
C HIS A 109 -5.54 2.53 13.57
N LYS A 110 -5.82 1.21 13.56
CA LYS A 110 -4.99 0.21 14.25
C LYS A 110 -3.57 0.11 13.68
N ALA A 111 -3.43 0.12 12.35
CA ALA A 111 -2.12 0.12 11.71
C ALA A 111 -1.32 1.39 12.04
N ARG A 112 -2.01 2.53 12.09
CA ARG A 112 -1.44 3.81 12.50
C ARG A 112 -1.02 3.81 13.97
N LEU A 113 -1.83 3.25 14.86
CA LEU A 113 -1.50 3.12 16.28
C LEU A 113 -0.28 2.22 16.50
N ASN A 114 -0.24 1.04 15.85
CA ASN A 114 0.89 0.13 15.95
C ASN A 114 2.18 0.78 15.47
N ARG A 115 2.14 1.46 14.32
CA ARG A 115 3.29 2.21 13.82
C ARG A 115 3.70 3.33 14.77
N MET A 116 2.72 4.05 15.34
CA MET A 116 2.98 5.14 16.29
C MET A 116 3.64 4.60 17.56
N MET A 117 3.20 3.46 18.09
CA MET A 117 3.81 2.83 19.27
C MET A 117 5.26 2.38 18.98
N LEU A 118 5.52 1.75 17.85
CA LEU A 118 6.88 1.36 17.44
C LEU A 118 7.81 2.56 17.30
N LEU A 119 7.32 3.65 16.71
CA LEU A 119 8.10 4.88 16.55
C LEU A 119 8.41 5.56 17.89
N GLN A 120 7.57 5.38 18.92
CA GLN A 120 7.84 5.90 20.26
C GLN A 120 9.04 5.21 20.96
N LEU A 121 9.44 4.04 20.50
CA LEU A 121 10.62 3.30 20.99
C LEU A 121 11.93 3.79 20.36
N LEU A 122 11.86 4.61 19.30
CA LEU A 122 13.03 5.19 18.66
C LEU A 122 13.44 6.50 19.35
N GLU A 123 14.74 6.80 19.28
CA GLU A 123 15.25 8.12 19.66
C GLU A 123 14.57 9.23 18.82
N PRO A 124 14.44 10.47 19.37
CA PRO A 124 13.77 11.56 18.65
C PRO A 124 14.35 11.83 17.26
N SER A 125 15.66 11.81 17.09
CA SER A 125 16.35 11.97 15.82
C SER A 125 15.95 10.89 14.81
N ASP A 126 15.97 9.63 15.22
CA ASP A 126 15.64 8.48 14.35
C ASP A 126 14.18 8.51 13.91
N ARG A 127 13.28 8.95 14.79
CA ARG A 127 11.86 9.18 14.44
C ARG A 127 11.71 10.22 13.34
N VAL A 128 12.44 11.33 13.44
CA VAL A 128 12.41 12.40 12.43
C VAL A 128 12.96 11.88 11.11
N HIS A 129 14.11 11.21 11.11
CA HIS A 129 14.70 10.60 9.91
C HIS A 129 13.77 9.60 9.26
N PHE A 130 13.13 8.72 10.04
CA PHE A 130 12.13 7.78 9.53
C PHE A 130 10.97 8.49 8.83
N HIS A 131 10.43 9.56 9.44
CA HIS A 131 9.32 10.30 8.85
C HIS A 131 9.73 11.05 7.58
N ILE A 132 10.93 11.62 7.52
CA ILE A 132 11.45 12.28 6.33
C ILE A 132 11.64 11.27 5.20
N SER A 133 12.24 10.12 5.49
CA SER A 133 12.41 9.05 4.49
C SER A 133 11.06 8.56 3.95
N ALA A 134 10.10 8.27 4.83
CA ALA A 134 8.76 7.85 4.43
C ALA A 134 8.02 8.94 3.61
N PHE A 135 8.26 10.21 3.90
CA PHE A 135 7.68 11.32 3.15
C PHE A 135 8.29 11.44 1.75
N ASN A 136 9.60 11.29 1.61
CA ASN A 136 10.27 11.28 0.30
C ASN A 136 9.74 10.14 -0.57
N HIS A 137 9.67 8.91 -0.07
CA HIS A 137 9.06 7.79 -0.77
C HIS A 137 7.61 8.05 -1.20
N ALA A 138 6.82 8.71 -0.32
CA ALA A 138 5.44 9.06 -0.68
C ALA A 138 5.38 10.09 -1.81
N ILE A 139 6.31 11.04 -1.86
CA ILE A 139 6.42 12.02 -2.96
C ILE A 139 6.75 11.31 -4.26
N ASP A 140 7.76 10.42 -4.26
CA ASP A 140 8.17 9.67 -5.45
C ASP A 140 7.00 8.85 -6.00
N HIS A 141 6.31 8.11 -5.14
CA HIS A 141 5.15 7.33 -5.54
C HIS A 141 3.97 8.18 -6.05
N ILE A 142 3.76 9.38 -5.50
CA ILE A 142 2.78 10.33 -6.03
C ILE A 142 3.20 10.82 -7.40
N ALA A 143 4.49 11.10 -7.62
CA ALA A 143 5.02 11.55 -8.90
C ALA A 143 4.79 10.51 -10.00
N ASP A 144 5.06 9.24 -9.70
CA ASP A 144 4.84 8.13 -10.64
C ASP A 144 3.36 7.93 -11.00
N THR A 145 2.48 8.07 -9.99
CA THR A 145 1.05 7.79 -10.16
C THR A 145 0.26 8.97 -10.75
N ILE A 146 0.77 10.21 -10.63
CA ILE A 146 0.00 11.42 -10.99
C ILE A 146 -0.35 11.48 -12.47
N GLU A 147 0.44 10.85 -13.33
CA GLU A 147 0.22 10.85 -14.78
C GLU A 147 -1.01 10.01 -15.20
N GLU A 148 -1.35 9.01 -14.40
CA GLU A 148 -2.51 8.12 -14.64
C GLU A 148 -3.85 8.78 -14.27
N LEU A 149 -3.83 9.96 -13.62
CA LEU A 149 -5.01 10.60 -13.07
C LEU A 149 -5.70 11.52 -14.05
N SER A 150 -7.02 11.64 -13.93
CA SER A 150 -7.82 12.60 -14.67
C SER A 150 -7.47 14.06 -14.31
N ALA A 151 -7.76 15.00 -15.20
CA ALA A 151 -7.52 16.43 -14.97
C ALA A 151 -8.23 16.97 -13.70
N SER A 152 -9.39 16.40 -13.34
CA SER A 152 -10.13 16.78 -12.14
C SER A 152 -9.44 16.30 -10.87
N GLU A 153 -8.90 15.09 -10.88
CA GLU A 153 -8.15 14.50 -9.77
C GLU A 153 -6.82 15.20 -9.60
N LYS A 154 -6.07 15.45 -10.68
CA LYS A 154 -4.83 16.25 -10.65
C LYS A 154 -5.04 17.60 -9.97
N ARG A 155 -6.15 18.30 -10.26
CA ARG A 155 -6.47 19.58 -9.58
C ARG A 155 -6.69 19.42 -8.08
N LYS A 156 -7.46 18.41 -7.66
CA LYS A 156 -7.71 18.13 -6.23
C LYS A 156 -6.41 17.80 -5.48
N ILE A 157 -5.56 16.98 -6.09
CA ILE A 157 -4.25 16.60 -5.52
C ILE A 157 -3.34 17.82 -5.47
N GLY A 158 -3.27 18.63 -6.53
CA GLY A 158 -2.48 19.87 -6.55
C GLY A 158 -2.85 20.83 -5.42
N ALA A 159 -4.14 20.99 -5.10
CA ALA A 159 -4.59 21.80 -3.97
C ALA A 159 -4.13 21.22 -2.62
N ARG A 160 -4.16 19.87 -2.45
CA ARG A 160 -3.66 19.20 -1.25
C ARG A 160 -2.15 19.32 -1.10
N LEU A 161 -1.39 19.15 -2.19
CA LEU A 161 0.06 19.31 -2.19
C LEU A 161 0.47 20.74 -1.82
N LYS A 162 -0.20 21.77 -2.36
CA LYS A 162 0.03 23.18 -1.96
C LYS A 162 -0.19 23.40 -0.47
N LYS A 163 -1.23 22.78 0.12
CA LYS A 163 -1.47 22.86 1.57
C LYS A 163 -0.38 22.17 2.37
N THR A 164 0.12 21.03 1.90
CA THR A 164 1.22 20.28 2.54
C THR A 164 2.52 21.06 2.44
N SER A 165 2.84 21.66 1.27
CA SER A 165 4.01 22.51 1.08
C SER A 165 4.04 23.69 2.06
N LYS A 166 2.91 24.36 2.27
CA LYS A 166 2.84 25.46 3.27
C LYS A 166 3.19 24.99 4.69
N LYS A 167 2.71 23.78 5.09
CA LYS A 167 3.04 23.21 6.40
C LYS A 167 4.52 22.86 6.51
N LEU A 168 5.09 22.34 5.41
CA LEU A 168 6.51 21.97 5.37
C LEU A 168 7.39 23.23 5.49
N ASN A 169 7.08 24.28 4.75
CA ASN A 169 7.81 25.54 4.84
C ASN A 169 7.77 26.14 6.24
N SER A 170 6.60 26.15 6.89
CA SER A 170 6.47 26.59 8.28
C SER A 170 7.28 25.73 9.26
N LEU A 171 7.46 24.45 8.96
CA LEU A 171 8.31 23.57 9.79
C LEU A 171 9.79 23.90 9.57
N ILE A 172 10.23 24.14 8.34
CA ILE A 172 11.59 24.55 8.00
C ILE A 172 11.94 25.85 8.73
N GLU A 173 11.09 26.87 8.62
CA GLU A 173 11.29 28.15 9.32
C GLU A 173 11.46 27.98 10.84
N ARG A 174 10.74 27.04 11.47
CA ARG A 174 10.89 26.75 12.89
C ARG A 174 12.21 26.06 13.23
N VAL A 175 12.72 25.20 12.35
CA VAL A 175 14.02 24.55 12.53
C VAL A 175 15.13 25.59 12.41
N ASP A 176 15.08 26.43 11.39
CA ASP A 176 16.09 27.47 11.16
C ASP A 176 16.14 28.51 12.30
N GLN A 177 14.98 28.81 12.89
CA GLN A 177 14.92 29.73 14.06
C GLN A 177 15.38 29.09 15.37
N GLY A 178 15.46 27.77 15.45
CA GLY A 178 15.93 27.03 16.64
C GLY A 178 17.46 26.94 16.73
N GLU A 179 18.18 27.31 15.69
CA GLU A 179 19.65 27.34 15.65
C GLU A 179 20.26 28.71 16.14
N SER A 180 19.43 29.61 16.62
CA SER A 180 19.83 30.92 17.19
C SER A 180 19.73 30.86 18.73
#